data_c4f7e748b201bb0e5c5992ce764146e3
#
_entry.id   c4f7e748b201bb0e5c5992ce764146e3
#
_cell.length_a   1.000
_cell.length_b   1.000
_cell.length_c   1.000
_cell.angle_alpha   90.00
_cell.angle_beta   90.00
_cell.angle_gamma   90.00
#
_symmetry.space_group_name_H-M   'P 1'
#
loop_
_entity.id
_entity.type
_entity.pdbx_description
1 polymer ?
#
loop_
_entity_poly.entity_id
_entity_poly.type
_entity_poly.pdbx_seq_one_letter_code
_entity_poly.pdbx_strand_id
1 'polypeptide(L)'
;MKNLNNVDVSSVLEIDKFINVTDHNTMGIKIVLEFGKNISEAIAAHPAVRSVLSDTQFDAVLSEWFFSDLDAGYAAVQNIPRILLCGTILHPHIQHLVDIARDLPTTPVLMAPYLPPMNFVERVLNSIAHLRLSWMAYFDTKNSYERYFTPIAKARNVTLAPFYEARQNISVILVNSHPTFSPAHSLPPNVIEIGGYHVEDNVPPLPKDLQDILDSSPEGAIYFSMGSNIKAKAFPERTKRELIEVFKKLPQTVLWKFEDPLPDTPKNLHVRPWLPQTSVLAHPNVKAFITHSGLLSTIEATKFGVPTVTIPVFADQPINSVTAVRAGRAVQVQFSPDMAGSLEDALNEILTNKTYYVQAKKLSKLFNDRPVEPKKLILHYIKLAIESQGATHLRLSSDLAWYQLWMLDQIVFFLISLYAMCHLLYKAKYLIYRKNMKQKIKNQ
;
A
#
# COMPACT_ATOMS: atom_id res chain seq x y z
N MET A 1 -23.48 -10.13 15.22
CA MET A 1 -22.14 -10.59 14.82
C MET A 1 -21.60 -11.52 15.88
N LYS A 2 -21.35 -12.79 15.57
CA LYS A 2 -20.52 -13.63 16.45
C LYS A 2 -19.08 -13.11 16.30
N ASN A 3 -18.55 -12.47 17.36
CA ASN A 3 -17.11 -12.20 17.42
C ASN A 3 -16.41 -13.57 17.43
N LEU A 4 -15.78 -13.90 16.30
CA LEU A 4 -14.71 -14.88 16.32
C LEU A 4 -13.59 -14.25 17.15
N ASN A 5 -13.19 -14.90 18.23
CA ASN A 5 -12.05 -14.50 19.02
C ASN A 5 -10.88 -14.22 18.07
N ASN A 6 -10.18 -13.13 18.28
CA ASN A 6 -9.00 -12.77 17.48
C ASN A 6 -8.06 -13.97 17.40
N VAL A 7 -7.80 -14.43 16.17
CA VAL A 7 -6.73 -15.41 15.93
C VAL A 7 -5.42 -14.65 16.08
N ASP A 8 -4.67 -14.95 17.14
CA ASP A 8 -3.37 -14.35 17.37
C ASP A 8 -2.35 -14.96 16.39
N VAL A 9 -1.89 -14.16 15.45
CA VAL A 9 -0.83 -14.52 14.50
C VAL A 9 0.50 -13.83 14.80
N SER A 10 0.63 -13.20 15.96
CA SER A 10 1.84 -12.45 16.35
C SER A 10 3.10 -13.32 16.35
N SER A 11 2.97 -14.62 16.65
CA SER A 11 4.07 -15.59 16.58
C SER A 11 4.61 -15.84 15.17
N VAL A 12 3.85 -15.47 14.11
CA VAL A 12 4.27 -15.59 12.72
C VAL A 12 5.03 -14.33 12.27
N LEU A 13 4.90 -13.22 13.02
CA LEU A 13 5.48 -11.92 12.72
C LEU A 13 6.85 -11.74 13.42
N GLU A 14 7.90 -12.41 12.94
CA GLU A 14 9.27 -12.14 13.41
C GLU A 14 9.81 -10.84 12.77
N ILE A 15 9.30 -9.69 13.23
CA ILE A 15 9.64 -8.36 12.69
C ILE A 15 11.12 -8.01 12.91
N ASP A 16 11.75 -8.57 13.92
CA ASP A 16 13.16 -8.33 14.24
C ASP A 16 14.12 -8.74 13.10
N LYS A 17 13.70 -9.67 12.23
CA LYS A 17 14.47 -10.05 11.03
C LYS A 17 14.53 -8.94 9.98
N PHE A 18 13.62 -7.94 10.01
CA PHE A 18 13.57 -6.83 9.05
C PHE A 18 14.50 -5.67 9.41
N ILE A 19 14.75 -5.46 10.71
CA ILE A 19 15.54 -4.32 11.19
C ILE A 19 17.04 -4.48 10.85
N ASN A 20 17.50 -5.71 10.64
CA ASN A 20 18.90 -6.03 10.32
C ASN A 20 19.21 -6.15 8.82
N VAL A 21 18.25 -5.90 7.94
CA VAL A 21 18.45 -6.03 6.50
C VAL A 21 19.01 -4.74 5.92
N THR A 22 20.32 -4.69 5.75
CA THR A 22 21.05 -3.56 5.15
C THR A 22 20.93 -3.49 3.62
N ASP A 23 20.37 -4.50 2.98
CA ASP A 23 20.19 -4.55 1.52
C ASP A 23 18.69 -4.47 1.14
N HIS A 24 18.20 -3.22 1.04
CA HIS A 24 16.77 -2.89 0.92
C HIS A 24 16.13 -3.25 -0.43
N ASN A 25 16.89 -3.64 -1.46
CA ASN A 25 16.37 -3.56 -2.83
C ASN A 25 15.83 -4.86 -3.43
N THR A 26 16.16 -6.04 -2.93
CA THR A 26 15.72 -7.32 -3.52
C THR A 26 15.16 -8.34 -2.52
N MET A 27 15.60 -8.31 -1.27
CA MET A 27 15.08 -9.23 -0.24
C MET A 27 13.71 -8.81 0.30
N GLY A 28 13.42 -7.52 0.37
CA GLY A 28 12.24 -6.98 1.05
C GLY A 28 10.91 -7.52 0.52
N ILE A 29 10.65 -7.46 -0.78
CA ILE A 29 9.35 -7.87 -1.33
C ILE A 29 9.10 -9.38 -1.20
N LYS A 30 10.14 -10.22 -1.34
CA LYS A 30 10.02 -11.67 -1.15
C LYS A 30 9.61 -12.00 0.29
N ILE A 31 10.22 -11.34 1.26
CA ILE A 31 9.89 -11.50 2.68
C ILE A 31 8.45 -11.06 2.95
N VAL A 32 8.01 -9.94 2.38
CA VAL A 32 6.62 -9.46 2.54
C VAL A 32 5.61 -10.43 1.93
N LEU A 33 5.90 -11.01 0.77
CA LEU A 33 5.06 -12.05 0.15
C LEU A 33 5.01 -13.33 1.02
N GLU A 34 6.16 -13.75 1.58
CA GLU A 34 6.23 -14.90 2.49
C GLU A 34 5.44 -14.64 3.78
N PHE A 35 5.48 -13.43 4.32
CA PHE A 35 4.65 -13.04 5.45
C PHE A 35 3.16 -13.09 5.12
N GLY A 36 2.74 -12.47 4.03
CA GLY A 36 1.35 -12.49 3.61
C GLY A 36 0.82 -13.91 3.47
N LYS A 37 1.63 -14.79 2.87
CA LYS A 37 1.33 -16.21 2.77
C LYS A 37 1.20 -16.87 4.15
N ASN A 38 2.19 -16.74 5.02
CA ASN A 38 2.22 -17.40 6.32
C ASN A 38 1.05 -16.97 7.22
N ILE A 39 0.74 -15.67 7.25
CA ILE A 39 -0.42 -15.14 7.98
C ILE A 39 -1.71 -15.72 7.42
N SER A 40 -1.88 -15.68 6.09
CA SER A 40 -3.10 -16.17 5.44
C SER A 40 -3.29 -17.67 5.64
N GLU A 41 -2.21 -18.46 5.58
CA GLU A 41 -2.24 -19.90 5.86
C GLU A 41 -2.54 -20.20 7.32
N ALA A 42 -1.96 -19.45 8.26
CA ALA A 42 -2.24 -19.61 9.70
C ALA A 42 -3.73 -19.36 10.00
N ILE A 43 -4.32 -18.31 9.42
CA ILE A 43 -5.74 -18.01 9.55
C ILE A 43 -6.59 -19.13 8.93
N ALA A 44 -6.29 -19.54 7.69
CA ALA A 44 -7.05 -20.59 6.99
C ALA A 44 -6.96 -21.98 7.67
N ALA A 45 -5.83 -22.26 8.32
CA ALA A 45 -5.59 -23.50 9.06
C ALA A 45 -6.27 -23.50 10.42
N HIS A 46 -6.62 -22.31 10.98
CA HIS A 46 -7.12 -22.22 12.35
C HIS A 46 -8.45 -22.95 12.54
N PRO A 47 -8.55 -23.84 13.56
CA PRO A 47 -9.75 -24.69 13.75
C PRO A 47 -11.05 -23.88 13.88
N ALA A 48 -11.05 -22.76 14.62
CA ALA A 48 -12.24 -21.91 14.78
C ALA A 48 -12.68 -21.27 13.45
N VAL A 49 -11.74 -20.85 12.59
CA VAL A 49 -12.06 -20.31 11.27
C VAL A 49 -12.66 -21.39 10.38
N ARG A 50 -12.09 -22.61 10.39
CA ARG A 50 -12.59 -23.74 9.62
C ARG A 50 -13.99 -24.16 10.04
N SER A 51 -14.24 -24.29 11.37
CA SER A 51 -15.57 -24.62 11.90
C SER A 51 -16.60 -23.57 11.49
N VAL A 52 -16.29 -22.29 11.66
CA VAL A 52 -17.23 -21.22 11.29
C VAL A 52 -17.51 -21.19 9.78
N LEU A 53 -16.50 -21.42 8.94
CA LEU A 53 -16.70 -21.51 7.49
C LEU A 53 -17.52 -22.74 7.09
N SER A 54 -17.44 -23.85 7.83
CA SER A 54 -18.23 -25.06 7.57
C SER A 54 -19.67 -24.92 8.05
N ASP A 55 -19.88 -24.32 9.22
CA ASP A 55 -21.14 -24.45 9.98
C ASP A 55 -22.01 -23.18 9.90
N THR A 56 -21.44 -22.04 9.49
CA THR A 56 -22.15 -20.75 9.43
C THR A 56 -22.25 -20.25 8.01
N GLN A 57 -23.40 -19.68 7.63
CA GLN A 57 -23.58 -18.95 6.37
C GLN A 57 -23.46 -17.46 6.66
N PHE A 58 -22.70 -16.75 5.81
CA PHE A 58 -22.53 -15.31 5.84
C PHE A 58 -23.12 -14.66 4.59
N ASP A 59 -23.34 -13.35 4.66
CA ASP A 59 -23.86 -12.57 3.52
C ASP A 59 -22.73 -12.03 2.63
N ALA A 60 -21.55 -11.81 3.19
CA ALA A 60 -20.34 -11.37 2.47
C ALA A 60 -19.08 -11.67 3.27
N VAL A 61 -17.94 -11.66 2.60
CA VAL A 61 -16.60 -11.65 3.20
C VAL A 61 -15.98 -10.28 2.98
N LEU A 62 -15.54 -9.64 4.07
CA LEU A 62 -14.65 -8.49 4.05
C LEU A 62 -13.28 -8.94 4.56
N SER A 63 -12.27 -8.91 3.71
CA SER A 63 -10.89 -9.29 4.06
C SER A 63 -9.90 -8.18 3.74
N GLU A 64 -8.94 -7.97 4.61
CA GLU A 64 -7.80 -7.12 4.29
C GLU A 64 -6.86 -7.89 3.36
N TRP A 65 -6.56 -7.32 2.20
CA TRP A 65 -5.57 -7.88 1.29
C TRP A 65 -4.16 -7.57 1.80
N PHE A 66 -3.42 -8.60 2.18
CA PHE A 66 -2.05 -8.48 2.63
C PHE A 66 -1.14 -9.47 1.90
N PHE A 67 -0.77 -9.12 0.66
CA PHE A 67 0.15 -9.87 -0.21
C PHE A 67 -0.18 -11.35 -0.43
N SER A 68 -1.46 -11.73 -0.29
CA SER A 68 -1.95 -13.07 -0.53
C SER A 68 -3.40 -13.01 -1.00
N ASP A 69 -3.73 -13.83 -2.02
CA ASP A 69 -5.09 -13.96 -2.55
C ASP A 69 -5.82 -15.17 -1.92
N LEU A 70 -5.26 -15.76 -0.86
CA LEU A 70 -5.81 -16.96 -0.23
C LEU A 70 -7.22 -16.73 0.37
N ASP A 71 -7.51 -15.50 0.75
CA ASP A 71 -8.82 -15.07 1.26
C ASP A 71 -9.96 -15.28 0.23
N ALA A 72 -9.66 -15.44 -1.05
CA ALA A 72 -10.64 -15.80 -2.08
C ALA A 72 -11.41 -17.09 -1.73
N GLY A 73 -10.76 -18.01 -1.01
CA GLY A 73 -11.37 -19.25 -0.59
C GLY A 73 -12.52 -19.07 0.40
N TYR A 74 -12.48 -18.05 1.25
CA TYR A 74 -13.57 -17.78 2.21
C TYR A 74 -14.90 -17.49 1.51
N ALA A 75 -14.85 -16.68 0.45
CA ALA A 75 -16.02 -16.37 -0.35
C ALA A 75 -16.42 -17.55 -1.24
N ALA A 76 -15.45 -18.23 -1.85
CA ALA A 76 -15.69 -19.33 -2.78
C ALA A 76 -16.40 -20.52 -2.14
N VAL A 77 -16.04 -20.91 -0.91
CA VAL A 77 -16.70 -22.04 -0.20
C VAL A 77 -18.13 -21.71 0.25
N GLN A 78 -18.56 -20.46 0.22
CA GLN A 78 -19.89 -20.02 0.62
C GLN A 78 -20.70 -19.42 -0.50
N ASN A 79 -20.08 -19.20 -1.66
CA ASN A 79 -20.69 -18.55 -2.84
C ASN A 79 -21.32 -17.18 -2.48
N ILE A 80 -20.52 -16.31 -1.85
CA ILE A 80 -20.94 -14.99 -1.37
C ILE A 80 -20.02 -13.89 -1.88
N PRO A 81 -20.45 -12.61 -1.88
CA PRO A 81 -19.63 -11.48 -2.26
C PRO A 81 -18.32 -11.39 -1.50
N ARG A 82 -17.23 -11.18 -2.23
CA ARG A 82 -15.90 -10.88 -1.68
C ARG A 82 -15.60 -9.40 -1.81
N ILE A 83 -15.33 -8.76 -0.69
CA ILE A 83 -14.96 -7.35 -0.59
C ILE A 83 -13.55 -7.30 -0.05
N LEU A 84 -12.65 -6.61 -0.75
CA LEU A 84 -11.28 -6.42 -0.30
C LEU A 84 -11.12 -5.05 0.35
N LEU A 85 -10.47 -5.02 1.48
CA LEU A 85 -9.90 -3.83 2.09
C LEU A 85 -8.40 -3.79 1.76
N CYS A 86 -7.96 -2.72 1.13
CA CYS A 86 -6.54 -2.47 0.91
C CYS A 86 -6.06 -1.41 1.89
N GLY A 87 -5.36 -1.84 2.94
CA GLY A 87 -4.80 -0.94 3.96
C GLY A 87 -3.68 -0.04 3.45
N THR A 88 -3.09 -0.38 2.29
CA THR A 88 -2.10 0.43 1.56
C THR A 88 -2.76 1.24 0.44
N ILE A 89 -1.97 2.10 -0.22
CA ILE A 89 -2.39 2.72 -1.49
C ILE A 89 -2.53 1.65 -2.57
N LEU A 90 -3.29 1.96 -3.63
CA LEU A 90 -3.38 1.07 -4.78
C LEU A 90 -2.01 0.88 -5.42
N HIS A 91 -1.63 -0.38 -5.66
CA HIS A 91 -0.35 -0.73 -6.27
C HIS A 91 -0.51 -1.92 -7.24
N PRO A 92 0.49 -2.19 -8.13
CA PRO A 92 0.35 -3.18 -9.20
C PRO A 92 0.00 -4.59 -8.74
N HIS A 93 0.33 -4.96 -7.50
CA HIS A 93 0.01 -6.29 -6.96
C HIS A 93 -1.49 -6.50 -6.68
N ILE A 94 -2.25 -5.42 -6.48
CA ILE A 94 -3.72 -5.48 -6.34
C ILE A 94 -4.40 -5.20 -7.67
N GLN A 95 -3.83 -4.34 -8.50
CA GLN A 95 -4.41 -3.97 -9.80
C GLN A 95 -4.69 -5.18 -10.70
N HIS A 96 -3.91 -6.27 -10.57
CA HIS A 96 -4.14 -7.48 -11.36
C HIS A 96 -5.39 -8.28 -10.95
N LEU A 97 -5.97 -7.96 -9.80
CA LEU A 97 -7.20 -8.61 -9.29
C LEU A 97 -8.48 -7.96 -9.84
N VAL A 98 -8.37 -6.81 -10.44
CA VAL A 98 -9.49 -6.05 -11.02
C VAL A 98 -9.20 -5.75 -12.48
N ASP A 99 -10.26 -5.44 -13.23
CA ASP A 99 -10.23 -5.16 -14.68
C ASP A 99 -9.52 -3.83 -14.99
N ILE A 100 -8.35 -3.58 -14.41
CA ILE A 100 -7.56 -2.38 -14.70
C ILE A 100 -6.44 -2.76 -15.66
N ALA A 101 -6.30 -1.98 -16.72
CA ALA A 101 -5.04 -1.94 -17.46
C ALA A 101 -3.96 -1.53 -16.46
N ARG A 102 -3.00 -2.43 -16.24
CA ARG A 102 -1.95 -2.23 -15.23
C ARG A 102 -1.17 -0.97 -15.55
N ASP A 103 -1.15 -0.03 -14.62
CA ASP A 103 -0.44 1.24 -14.76
C ASP A 103 1.08 1.06 -14.52
N LEU A 104 1.66 0.04 -15.17
CA LEU A 104 3.08 -0.31 -15.05
C LEU A 104 4.03 0.82 -15.47
N PRO A 105 3.69 1.67 -16.44
CA PRO A 105 4.58 2.78 -16.81
C PRO A 105 4.73 3.85 -15.73
N THR A 106 3.74 4.00 -14.85
CA THR A 106 3.68 5.09 -13.87
C THR A 106 3.72 4.62 -12.43
N THR A 107 3.41 3.32 -12.19
CA THR A 107 3.36 2.76 -10.84
C THR A 107 4.44 1.69 -10.65
N PRO A 108 5.52 1.98 -9.89
CA PRO A 108 6.53 0.99 -9.60
C PRO A 108 5.98 -0.13 -8.71
N VAL A 109 6.55 -1.34 -8.83
CA VAL A 109 6.30 -2.40 -7.86
C VAL A 109 6.71 -1.93 -6.47
N LEU A 110 5.98 -2.37 -5.47
CA LEU A 110 6.29 -2.00 -4.09
C LEU A 110 7.75 -2.34 -3.76
N MET A 111 8.44 -1.42 -3.08
CA MET A 111 9.87 -1.52 -2.74
C MET A 111 10.84 -1.47 -3.94
N ALA A 112 10.39 -1.01 -5.11
CA ALA A 112 11.30 -0.74 -6.21
C ALA A 112 12.33 0.35 -5.82
N PRO A 113 13.59 0.24 -6.31
CA PRO A 113 14.61 1.24 -6.01
C PRO A 113 14.47 2.53 -6.82
N TYR A 114 13.42 2.65 -7.63
CA TYR A 114 13.14 3.78 -8.50
C TYR A 114 11.72 4.32 -8.27
N LEU A 115 11.53 5.57 -8.66
CA LEU A 115 10.29 6.33 -8.45
C LEU A 115 9.81 6.97 -9.75
N PRO A 116 8.49 7.22 -9.91
CA PRO A 116 7.99 7.95 -11.05
C PRO A 116 8.52 9.40 -11.11
N PRO A 117 8.79 9.94 -12.32
CA PRO A 117 8.69 9.28 -13.62
C PRO A 117 9.85 8.32 -13.85
N MET A 118 9.52 7.07 -14.20
CA MET A 118 10.52 6.04 -14.52
C MET A 118 11.08 6.22 -15.92
N ASN A 119 12.41 6.08 -16.09
CA ASN A 119 13.05 6.04 -17.40
C ASN A 119 12.71 4.72 -18.15
N PHE A 120 13.19 4.57 -19.39
CA PHE A 120 12.86 3.39 -20.18
C PHE A 120 13.32 2.07 -19.52
N VAL A 121 14.57 2.05 -19.01
CA VAL A 121 15.13 0.84 -18.38
C VAL A 121 14.35 0.48 -17.10
N GLU A 122 14.05 1.47 -16.27
CA GLU A 122 13.26 1.29 -15.05
C GLU A 122 11.86 0.74 -15.36
N ARG A 123 11.19 1.24 -16.43
CA ARG A 123 9.90 0.69 -16.85
C ARG A 123 10.00 -0.78 -17.30
N VAL A 124 11.05 -1.14 -18.02
CA VAL A 124 11.28 -2.55 -18.43
C VAL A 124 11.51 -3.43 -17.19
N LEU A 125 12.38 -2.99 -16.27
CA LEU A 125 12.64 -3.71 -15.02
C LEU A 125 11.39 -3.84 -14.16
N ASN A 126 10.59 -2.78 -14.08
CA ASN A 126 9.31 -2.78 -13.37
C ASN A 126 8.35 -3.83 -13.95
N SER A 127 8.22 -3.88 -15.27
CA SER A 127 7.36 -4.85 -15.94
C SER A 127 7.81 -6.30 -15.68
N ILE A 128 9.12 -6.56 -15.77
CA ILE A 128 9.69 -7.89 -15.48
C ILE A 128 9.48 -8.27 -14.02
N ALA A 129 9.76 -7.35 -13.09
CA ALA A 129 9.57 -7.58 -11.65
C ALA A 129 8.10 -7.89 -11.34
N HIS A 130 7.18 -7.11 -11.92
CA HIS A 130 5.74 -7.31 -11.74
C HIS A 130 5.28 -8.68 -12.26
N LEU A 131 5.68 -9.07 -13.46
CA LEU A 131 5.33 -10.38 -14.03
C LEU A 131 5.87 -11.53 -13.17
N ARG A 132 7.14 -11.43 -12.75
CA ARG A 132 7.77 -12.44 -11.89
C ARG A 132 7.05 -12.58 -10.55
N LEU A 133 6.76 -11.47 -9.88
CA LEU A 133 6.09 -11.47 -8.57
C LEU A 133 4.65 -11.98 -8.67
N SER A 134 3.90 -11.57 -9.71
CA SER A 134 2.54 -12.06 -9.95
C SER A 134 2.51 -13.57 -10.21
N TRP A 135 3.49 -14.08 -10.97
CA TRP A 135 3.63 -15.50 -11.24
C TRP A 135 3.93 -16.31 -9.97
N MET A 136 4.92 -15.84 -9.18
CA MET A 136 5.28 -16.50 -7.92
C MET A 136 4.08 -16.51 -6.94
N ALA A 137 3.45 -15.35 -6.72
CA ALA A 137 2.29 -15.25 -5.82
C ALA A 137 1.14 -16.15 -6.24
N TYR A 138 0.87 -16.29 -7.55
CA TYR A 138 -0.18 -17.16 -8.05
C TYR A 138 0.07 -18.63 -7.72
N PHE A 139 1.24 -19.18 -8.06
CA PHE A 139 1.52 -20.60 -7.87
C PHE A 139 1.66 -20.97 -6.39
N ASP A 140 2.26 -20.10 -5.59
CA ASP A 140 2.39 -20.31 -4.14
C ASP A 140 1.02 -20.35 -3.46
N THR A 141 0.11 -19.45 -3.84
CA THR A 141 -1.22 -19.38 -3.22
C THR A 141 -2.19 -20.46 -3.73
N LYS A 142 -2.08 -20.86 -5.00
CA LYS A 142 -2.96 -21.88 -5.59
C LYS A 142 -2.95 -23.20 -4.79
N ASN A 143 -1.76 -23.69 -4.47
CA ASN A 143 -1.62 -24.96 -3.72
C ASN A 143 -2.22 -24.84 -2.30
N SER A 144 -2.03 -23.70 -1.66
CA SER A 144 -2.61 -23.42 -0.33
C SER A 144 -4.13 -23.29 -0.40
N TYR A 145 -4.65 -22.62 -1.43
CA TYR A 145 -6.09 -22.52 -1.68
C TYR A 145 -6.75 -23.90 -1.79
N GLU A 146 -6.22 -24.78 -2.63
CA GLU A 146 -6.75 -26.13 -2.81
C GLU A 146 -6.65 -26.96 -1.52
N ARG A 147 -5.52 -26.85 -0.80
CA ARG A 147 -5.28 -27.56 0.47
C ARG A 147 -6.28 -27.19 1.56
N TYR A 148 -6.53 -25.91 1.76
CA TYR A 148 -7.33 -25.44 2.90
C TYR A 148 -8.82 -25.41 2.60
N PHE A 149 -9.24 -25.12 1.38
CA PHE A 149 -10.66 -24.91 1.08
C PHE A 149 -11.36 -26.10 0.43
N THR A 150 -10.66 -27.03 -0.21
CA THR A 150 -11.31 -28.25 -0.73
C THR A 150 -12.01 -29.08 0.36
N PRO A 151 -11.43 -29.31 1.55
CA PRO A 151 -12.14 -30.02 2.62
C PRO A 151 -13.39 -29.31 3.09
N ILE A 152 -13.36 -27.97 3.18
CA ILE A 152 -14.50 -27.15 3.61
C ILE A 152 -15.61 -27.19 2.55
N ALA A 153 -15.25 -27.05 1.28
CA ALA A 153 -16.21 -27.14 0.16
C ALA A 153 -16.93 -28.51 0.14
N LYS A 154 -16.18 -29.60 0.36
CA LYS A 154 -16.76 -30.95 0.49
C LYS A 154 -17.72 -31.04 1.68
N ALA A 155 -17.37 -30.52 2.85
CA ALA A 155 -18.23 -30.52 4.02
C ALA A 155 -19.53 -29.75 3.80
N ARG A 156 -19.47 -28.66 3.01
CA ARG A 156 -20.63 -27.84 2.65
C ARG A 156 -21.39 -28.36 1.41
N ASN A 157 -20.92 -29.43 0.77
CA ASN A 157 -21.47 -29.95 -0.48
C ASN A 157 -21.53 -28.91 -1.60
N VAL A 158 -20.49 -28.06 -1.71
CA VAL A 158 -20.34 -27.05 -2.77
C VAL A 158 -19.15 -27.38 -3.67
N THR A 159 -19.24 -27.01 -4.94
CA THR A 159 -18.10 -27.12 -5.87
C THR A 159 -17.19 -25.93 -5.66
N LEU A 160 -15.94 -26.19 -5.26
CA LEU A 160 -14.95 -25.13 -5.12
C LEU A 160 -14.57 -24.59 -6.50
N ALA A 161 -14.74 -23.31 -6.73
CA ALA A 161 -14.32 -22.67 -7.97
C ALA A 161 -12.79 -22.80 -8.17
N PRO A 162 -12.29 -22.90 -9.40
CA PRO A 162 -10.85 -22.85 -9.65
C PRO A 162 -10.23 -21.58 -9.08
N PHE A 163 -9.00 -21.69 -8.56
CA PHE A 163 -8.34 -20.55 -7.90
C PHE A 163 -8.27 -19.28 -8.79
N TYR A 164 -8.04 -19.46 -10.09
CA TYR A 164 -8.01 -18.35 -11.04
C TYR A 164 -9.33 -17.55 -11.04
N GLU A 165 -10.45 -18.25 -11.06
CA GLU A 165 -11.78 -17.62 -11.06
C GLU A 165 -12.10 -17.01 -9.69
N ALA A 166 -11.84 -17.76 -8.60
CA ALA A 166 -12.12 -17.32 -7.25
C ALA A 166 -11.36 -16.04 -6.89
N ARG A 167 -10.07 -15.94 -7.26
CA ARG A 167 -9.25 -14.77 -6.95
C ARG A 167 -9.69 -13.49 -7.67
N GLN A 168 -10.28 -13.60 -8.85
CA GLN A 168 -10.80 -12.48 -9.63
C GLN A 168 -12.26 -12.13 -9.31
N ASN A 169 -12.97 -13.01 -8.60
CA ASN A 169 -14.36 -12.76 -8.22
C ASN A 169 -14.44 -11.81 -7.03
N ILE A 170 -14.12 -10.54 -7.28
CA ILE A 170 -14.14 -9.47 -6.29
C ILE A 170 -15.30 -8.54 -6.60
N SER A 171 -16.14 -8.29 -5.61
CA SER A 171 -17.26 -7.37 -5.72
C SER A 171 -16.79 -5.91 -5.71
N VAL A 172 -16.03 -5.55 -4.69
CA VAL A 172 -15.54 -4.20 -4.45
C VAL A 172 -14.14 -4.27 -3.82
N ILE A 173 -13.27 -3.35 -4.19
CA ILE A 173 -12.02 -3.07 -3.49
C ILE A 173 -12.13 -1.70 -2.82
N LEU A 174 -11.95 -1.66 -1.53
CA LEU A 174 -11.89 -0.47 -0.70
C LEU A 174 -10.42 -0.09 -0.49
N VAL A 175 -9.95 0.97 -1.13
CA VAL A 175 -8.53 1.35 -1.13
C VAL A 175 -8.28 2.53 -0.20
N ASN A 176 -7.29 2.43 0.66
CA ASN A 176 -6.90 3.51 1.57
C ASN A 176 -6.06 4.58 0.85
N SER A 177 -6.60 5.14 -0.24
CA SER A 177 -5.98 6.19 -1.06
C SER A 177 -6.82 7.46 -1.11
N HIS A 178 -6.17 8.58 -1.43
CA HIS A 178 -6.77 9.88 -1.70
C HIS A 178 -5.77 10.75 -2.47
N PRO A 179 -6.19 11.57 -3.44
CA PRO A 179 -5.29 12.37 -4.30
C PRO A 179 -4.35 13.34 -3.58
N THR A 180 -4.57 13.64 -2.30
CA THR A 180 -3.69 14.51 -1.51
C THR A 180 -2.41 13.82 -1.00
N PHE A 181 -2.35 12.49 -1.03
CA PHE A 181 -1.19 11.73 -0.56
C PHE A 181 -0.87 10.49 -1.40
N SER A 182 -1.69 10.19 -2.39
CA SER A 182 -1.48 9.11 -3.36
C SER A 182 -1.38 9.68 -4.77
N PRO A 183 -0.65 9.03 -5.68
CA PRO A 183 -0.76 9.33 -7.10
C PRO A 183 -2.19 9.16 -7.58
N ALA A 184 -2.62 9.99 -8.54
CA ALA A 184 -3.90 9.79 -9.20
C ALA A 184 -3.86 8.53 -10.09
N HIS A 185 -4.92 7.73 -10.03
CA HIS A 185 -5.07 6.51 -10.83
C HIS A 185 -6.39 6.56 -11.60
N SER A 186 -6.41 5.89 -12.76
CA SER A 186 -7.68 5.53 -13.42
C SER A 186 -8.26 4.33 -12.70
N LEU A 187 -9.40 4.50 -12.03
CA LEU A 187 -10.03 3.47 -11.21
C LEU A 187 -11.26 2.91 -11.90
N PRO A 188 -11.46 1.59 -11.94
CA PRO A 188 -12.72 0.99 -12.36
C PRO A 188 -13.80 1.25 -11.30
N PRO A 189 -15.09 1.16 -11.68
CA PRO A 189 -16.21 1.48 -10.79
C PRO A 189 -16.26 0.68 -9.48
N ASN A 190 -15.65 -0.51 -9.44
CA ASN A 190 -15.59 -1.36 -8.25
C ASN A 190 -14.38 -1.10 -7.34
N VAL A 191 -13.54 -0.11 -7.64
CA VAL A 191 -12.43 0.32 -6.79
C VAL A 191 -12.74 1.68 -6.17
N ILE A 192 -12.90 1.72 -4.86
CA ILE A 192 -13.41 2.87 -4.12
C ILE A 192 -12.33 3.41 -3.19
N GLU A 193 -11.99 4.69 -3.36
CA GLU A 193 -11.06 5.37 -2.47
C GLU A 193 -11.74 5.72 -1.14
N ILE A 194 -11.20 5.18 -0.06
CA ILE A 194 -11.68 5.35 1.32
C ILE A 194 -10.60 5.93 2.24
N GLY A 195 -9.61 6.63 1.67
CA GLY A 195 -8.45 7.13 2.42
C GLY A 195 -8.84 7.87 3.69
N GLY A 196 -8.27 7.45 4.82
CA GLY A 196 -8.55 8.04 6.12
C GLY A 196 -9.76 7.46 6.87
N TYR A 197 -10.31 6.33 6.43
CA TYR A 197 -11.43 5.65 7.10
C TYR A 197 -11.16 5.31 8.57
N HIS A 198 -9.89 5.18 8.97
CA HIS A 198 -9.46 4.86 10.33
C HIS A 198 -9.43 6.08 11.26
N VAL A 199 -9.52 7.30 10.71
CA VAL A 199 -9.46 8.55 11.51
C VAL A 199 -10.85 9.09 11.74
N GLU A 200 -11.25 9.18 13.01
CA GLU A 200 -12.53 9.74 13.40
C GLU A 200 -12.59 11.26 13.12
N ASP A 201 -13.76 11.75 12.73
CA ASP A 201 -13.99 13.19 12.60
C ASP A 201 -14.08 13.86 13.98
N ASN A 202 -14.73 13.17 14.93
CA ASN A 202 -14.73 13.56 16.34
C ASN A 202 -13.54 12.90 17.03
N VAL A 203 -12.42 13.61 17.08
CA VAL A 203 -11.19 13.13 17.70
C VAL A 203 -11.43 12.92 19.19
N PRO A 204 -11.10 11.74 19.77
CA PRO A 204 -11.17 11.54 21.21
C PRO A 204 -10.34 12.58 21.99
N PRO A 205 -10.80 13.03 23.16
CA PRO A 205 -10.04 13.97 23.97
C PRO A 205 -8.73 13.33 24.42
N LEU A 206 -7.71 14.18 24.56
CA LEU A 206 -6.43 13.75 25.14
C LEU A 206 -6.60 13.38 26.62
N PRO A 207 -5.83 12.42 27.16
CA PRO A 207 -5.61 12.30 28.59
C PRO A 207 -5.15 13.63 29.17
N LYS A 208 -5.61 13.94 30.39
CA LYS A 208 -5.39 15.27 30.99
C LYS A 208 -3.91 15.65 31.08
N ASP A 209 -3.05 14.72 31.45
CA ASP A 209 -1.60 14.92 31.55
C ASP A 209 -0.98 15.33 30.21
N LEU A 210 -1.40 14.71 29.11
CA LEU A 210 -0.94 15.05 27.76
C LEU A 210 -1.52 16.39 27.28
N GLN A 211 -2.79 16.66 27.61
CA GLN A 211 -3.40 17.95 27.30
C GLN A 211 -2.65 19.09 27.99
N ASP A 212 -2.40 18.95 29.30
CA ASP A 212 -1.68 19.95 30.11
C ASP A 212 -0.25 20.19 29.57
N ILE A 213 0.47 19.15 29.16
CA ILE A 213 1.79 19.25 28.53
C ILE A 213 1.72 20.05 27.23
N LEU A 214 0.78 19.70 26.34
CA LEU A 214 0.67 20.35 25.04
C LEU A 214 0.18 21.81 25.17
N ASP A 215 -0.78 22.08 26.06
CA ASP A 215 -1.27 23.45 26.31
C ASP A 215 -0.18 24.35 26.89
N SER A 216 0.70 23.81 27.73
CA SER A 216 1.82 24.53 28.33
C SER A 216 3.07 24.64 27.45
N SER A 217 2.98 24.29 26.16
CA SER A 217 4.11 24.32 25.21
C SER A 217 4.08 25.61 24.35
N PRO A 218 4.65 26.73 24.79
CA PRO A 218 4.54 28.03 24.10
C PRO A 218 5.25 28.03 22.73
N GLU A 219 6.37 27.30 22.60
CA GLU A 219 7.11 27.16 21.36
C GLU A 219 6.56 26.02 20.48
N GLY A 220 5.46 25.39 20.91
CA GLY A 220 4.85 24.26 20.29
C GLY A 220 5.49 22.92 20.66
N ALA A 221 4.98 21.87 20.07
CA ALA A 221 5.40 20.51 20.36
C ALA A 221 5.76 19.73 19.07
N ILE A 222 6.67 18.79 19.23
CA ILE A 222 7.07 17.82 18.21
C ILE A 222 6.62 16.45 18.69
N TYR A 223 5.90 15.73 17.85
CA TYR A 223 5.58 14.33 18.11
C TYR A 223 6.57 13.41 17.40
N PHE A 224 7.06 12.39 18.07
CA PHE A 224 7.95 11.38 17.49
C PHE A 224 7.41 9.97 17.69
N SER A 225 7.18 9.25 16.59
CA SER A 225 6.72 7.87 16.62
C SER A 225 7.19 7.08 15.38
N MET A 226 7.83 5.95 15.62
CA MET A 226 8.19 4.97 14.57
C MET A 226 7.06 3.97 14.30
N GLY A 227 5.82 4.28 14.68
CA GLY A 227 4.66 3.43 14.50
C GLY A 227 4.54 2.31 15.54
N SER A 228 3.77 1.26 15.23
CA SER A 228 3.55 0.12 16.12
C SER A 228 4.50 -1.04 15.85
N ASN A 229 4.96 -1.19 14.61
CA ASN A 229 5.78 -2.33 14.18
C ASN A 229 7.28 -2.11 14.41
N ILE A 230 7.79 -0.88 14.22
CA ILE A 230 9.17 -0.55 14.48
C ILE A 230 9.29 -0.14 15.94
N LYS A 231 9.98 -0.96 16.72
CA LYS A 231 10.21 -0.65 18.14
C LYS A 231 11.40 0.28 18.27
N ALA A 232 11.18 1.52 18.70
CA ALA A 232 12.24 2.50 18.89
C ALA A 232 13.28 2.06 19.92
N LYS A 233 12.91 1.18 20.85
CA LYS A 233 13.82 0.56 21.80
C LYS A 233 14.94 -0.25 21.14
N ALA A 234 14.73 -0.73 19.91
CA ALA A 234 15.73 -1.46 19.13
C ALA A 234 16.81 -0.56 18.53
N PHE A 235 16.72 0.76 18.64
CA PHE A 235 17.76 1.67 18.21
C PHE A 235 19.05 1.42 19.02
N PRO A 236 20.23 1.52 18.39
CA PRO A 236 21.49 1.46 19.12
C PRO A 236 21.56 2.48 20.27
N GLU A 237 22.18 2.12 21.38
CA GLU A 237 22.26 3.01 22.55
C GLU A 237 22.95 4.35 22.25
N ARG A 238 23.91 4.32 21.31
CA ARG A 238 24.56 5.54 20.81
C ARG A 238 23.54 6.44 20.12
N THR A 239 22.74 5.91 19.21
CA THR A 239 21.71 6.65 18.48
C THR A 239 20.67 7.27 19.45
N LYS A 240 20.22 6.50 20.46
CA LYS A 240 19.28 7.01 21.49
C LYS A 240 19.84 8.22 22.21
N ARG A 241 21.09 8.13 22.67
CA ARG A 241 21.79 9.24 23.37
C ARG A 241 21.93 10.46 22.47
N GLU A 242 22.37 10.27 21.23
CA GLU A 242 22.53 11.36 20.27
C GLU A 242 21.19 12.05 19.96
N LEU A 243 20.08 11.30 19.82
CA LEU A 243 18.74 11.83 19.63
C LEU A 243 18.28 12.64 20.86
N ILE A 244 18.54 12.17 22.08
CA ILE A 244 18.22 12.90 23.31
C ILE A 244 18.98 14.24 23.36
N GLU A 245 20.26 14.27 22.96
CA GLU A 245 21.03 15.52 22.90
C GLU A 245 20.49 16.49 21.82
N VAL A 246 19.99 15.97 20.67
CA VAL A 246 19.29 16.81 19.69
C VAL A 246 18.02 17.41 20.30
N PHE A 247 17.17 16.62 20.95
CA PHE A 247 15.92 17.09 21.53
C PHE A 247 16.16 18.09 22.68
N LYS A 248 17.20 17.90 23.46
CA LYS A 248 17.58 18.81 24.55
C LYS A 248 17.86 20.24 24.09
N LYS A 249 18.36 20.42 22.85
CA LYS A 249 18.66 21.74 22.28
C LYS A 249 17.42 22.50 21.80
N LEU A 250 16.30 21.78 21.60
CA LEU A 250 15.08 22.35 21.05
C LEU A 250 14.32 23.16 22.10
N PRO A 251 13.76 24.33 21.74
CA PRO A 251 12.86 25.06 22.62
C PRO A 251 11.46 24.42 22.68
N GLN A 252 11.12 23.56 21.72
CA GLN A 252 9.85 22.85 21.65
C GLN A 252 9.79 21.70 22.66
N THR A 253 8.58 21.38 23.08
CA THR A 253 8.28 20.12 23.79
C THR A 253 8.33 18.96 22.83
N VAL A 254 8.95 17.86 23.22
CA VAL A 254 9.02 16.62 22.42
C VAL A 254 8.22 15.51 23.12
N LEU A 255 7.21 14.99 22.44
CA LEU A 255 6.49 13.80 22.85
C LEU A 255 7.05 12.61 22.05
N TRP A 256 7.75 11.68 22.70
CA TRP A 256 8.34 10.52 22.05
C TRP A 256 7.63 9.23 22.47
N LYS A 257 7.01 8.57 21.48
CA LYS A 257 6.53 7.20 21.67
C LYS A 257 7.71 6.25 21.69
N PHE A 258 8.04 5.75 22.88
CA PHE A 258 9.18 4.85 23.10
C PHE A 258 8.81 3.82 24.16
N GLU A 259 9.13 2.57 23.91
CA GLU A 259 8.56 1.42 24.65
C GLU A 259 9.12 1.25 26.06
N ASP A 260 10.38 1.66 26.29
CA ASP A 260 11.06 1.48 27.56
C ASP A 260 11.39 2.85 28.20
N PRO A 261 11.57 2.93 29.52
CA PRO A 261 12.05 4.16 30.16
C PRO A 261 13.43 4.55 29.62
N LEU A 262 13.62 5.85 29.35
CA LEU A 262 14.92 6.39 28.98
C LEU A 262 15.54 7.13 30.17
N PRO A 263 16.80 6.85 30.53
CA PRO A 263 17.51 7.60 31.57
C PRO A 263 17.83 9.02 31.10
N ASP A 264 18.01 9.93 32.04
CA ASP A 264 18.55 11.29 31.84
C ASP A 264 17.81 12.11 30.77
N THR A 265 16.47 11.97 30.69
CA THR A 265 15.65 12.74 29.73
C THR A 265 15.61 14.24 30.11
N PRO A 266 15.83 15.17 29.17
CA PRO A 266 15.71 16.59 29.42
C PRO A 266 14.26 16.99 29.73
N LYS A 267 14.05 18.13 30.37
CA LYS A 267 12.73 18.59 30.84
C LYS A 267 11.68 18.74 29.72
N ASN A 268 12.12 19.06 28.52
CA ASN A 268 11.25 19.21 27.35
C ASN A 268 10.93 17.87 26.62
N LEU A 269 11.50 16.74 27.06
CA LEU A 269 11.28 15.43 26.45
C LEU A 269 10.38 14.57 27.34
N HIS A 270 9.20 14.24 26.84
CA HIS A 270 8.23 13.36 27.47
C HIS A 270 8.14 12.04 26.72
N VAL A 271 8.46 10.96 27.42
CA VAL A 271 8.50 9.59 26.86
C VAL A 271 7.30 8.80 27.36
N ARG A 272 6.61 8.11 26.46
CA ARG A 272 5.48 7.21 26.77
C ARG A 272 5.53 5.98 25.89
N PRO A 273 5.20 4.79 26.40
CA PRO A 273 5.17 3.55 25.59
C PRO A 273 4.08 3.57 24.53
N TRP A 274 3.01 4.34 24.78
CA TRP A 274 1.91 4.56 23.85
C TRP A 274 1.37 5.99 23.96
N LEU A 275 1.02 6.57 22.82
CA LEU A 275 0.40 7.89 22.73
C LEU A 275 -0.80 7.84 21.79
N PRO A 276 -1.92 8.50 22.10
CA PRO A 276 -3.09 8.60 21.25
C PRO A 276 -2.78 9.50 20.03
N GLN A 277 -2.10 8.94 19.02
CA GLN A 277 -1.49 9.67 17.90
C GLN A 277 -2.46 10.64 17.23
N THR A 278 -3.67 10.20 16.93
CA THR A 278 -4.70 11.02 16.28
C THR A 278 -5.02 12.25 17.11
N SER A 279 -5.20 12.08 18.43
CA SER A 279 -5.51 13.19 19.35
C SER A 279 -4.33 14.13 19.53
N VAL A 280 -3.10 13.59 19.58
CA VAL A 280 -1.87 14.40 19.62
C VAL A 280 -1.73 15.24 18.36
N LEU A 281 -1.87 14.64 17.17
CA LEU A 281 -1.74 15.34 15.89
C LEU A 281 -2.84 16.38 15.65
N ALA A 282 -4.01 16.18 16.26
CA ALA A 282 -5.12 17.16 16.21
C ALA A 282 -4.84 18.41 17.06
N HIS A 283 -3.91 18.35 17.99
CA HIS A 283 -3.65 19.47 18.88
C HIS A 283 -2.96 20.64 18.15
N PRO A 284 -3.42 21.91 18.31
CA PRO A 284 -2.91 23.06 17.54
C PRO A 284 -1.45 23.40 17.81
N ASN A 285 -0.93 23.02 18.98
CA ASN A 285 0.46 23.24 19.35
C ASN A 285 1.43 22.22 18.76
N VAL A 286 0.98 21.13 18.12
CA VAL A 286 1.87 20.19 17.41
C VAL A 286 2.32 20.82 16.10
N LYS A 287 3.63 21.10 15.99
CA LYS A 287 4.23 21.82 14.87
C LYS A 287 4.92 20.89 13.85
N ALA A 288 5.40 19.73 14.30
CA ALA A 288 6.03 18.74 13.45
C ALA A 288 5.79 17.32 13.98
N PHE A 289 5.82 16.36 13.07
CA PHE A 289 5.72 14.94 13.37
C PHE A 289 6.90 14.19 12.76
N ILE A 290 7.75 13.60 13.62
CA ILE A 290 8.82 12.69 13.20
C ILE A 290 8.22 11.29 13.09
N THR A 291 8.25 10.70 11.90
CA THR A 291 7.54 9.45 11.60
C THR A 291 8.32 8.54 10.66
N HIS A 292 8.12 7.23 10.79
CA HIS A 292 8.59 6.24 9.82
C HIS A 292 7.88 6.29 8.46
N SER A 293 6.89 7.17 8.30
CA SER A 293 6.11 7.34 7.05
C SER A 293 5.20 6.18 6.68
N GLY A 294 4.79 5.34 7.62
CA GLY A 294 3.71 4.36 7.38
C GLY A 294 2.42 5.07 6.94
N LEU A 295 1.64 4.44 6.06
CA LEU A 295 0.51 5.10 5.40
C LEU A 295 -0.50 5.67 6.38
N LEU A 296 -0.89 4.93 7.43
CA LEU A 296 -1.88 5.41 8.41
C LEU A 296 -1.40 6.68 9.11
N SER A 297 -0.14 6.72 9.56
CA SER A 297 0.47 7.92 10.15
C SER A 297 0.57 9.09 9.16
N THR A 298 0.86 8.80 7.89
CA THR A 298 0.90 9.79 6.81
C THR A 298 -0.48 10.42 6.57
N ILE A 299 -1.54 9.61 6.62
CA ILE A 299 -2.92 10.07 6.48
C ILE A 299 -3.33 10.92 7.67
N GLU A 300 -3.04 10.49 8.91
CA GLU A 300 -3.34 11.27 10.11
C GLU A 300 -2.63 12.63 10.08
N ALA A 301 -1.33 12.66 9.75
CA ALA A 301 -0.59 13.91 9.59
C ALA A 301 -1.20 14.81 8.50
N THR A 302 -1.68 14.22 7.40
CA THR A 302 -2.35 14.95 6.32
C THR A 302 -3.69 15.53 6.78
N LYS A 303 -4.51 14.73 7.49
CA LYS A 303 -5.82 15.16 8.01
C LYS A 303 -5.69 16.40 8.90
N PHE A 304 -4.72 16.41 9.79
CA PHE A 304 -4.53 17.53 10.72
C PHE A 304 -3.60 18.63 10.20
N GLY A 305 -2.98 18.44 9.05
CA GLY A 305 -2.08 19.39 8.42
C GLY A 305 -0.83 19.62 9.26
N VAL A 306 -0.21 18.54 9.72
CA VAL A 306 1.06 18.56 10.45
C VAL A 306 2.18 18.22 9.49
N PRO A 307 3.18 19.09 9.30
CA PRO A 307 4.35 18.78 8.50
C PRO A 307 5.19 17.68 9.15
N THR A 308 5.89 16.86 8.32
CA THR A 308 6.55 15.66 8.81
C THR A 308 8.04 15.62 8.51
N VAL A 309 8.84 15.15 9.49
CA VAL A 309 10.18 14.62 9.24
C VAL A 309 10.04 13.10 9.10
N THR A 310 10.37 12.59 7.91
CA THR A 310 10.14 11.18 7.57
C THR A 310 11.44 10.38 7.68
N ILE A 311 11.38 9.22 8.34
CA ILE A 311 12.50 8.29 8.53
C ILE A 311 12.04 6.90 8.02
N PRO A 312 11.91 6.71 6.69
CA PRO A 312 11.41 5.46 6.14
C PRO A 312 12.40 4.32 6.37
N VAL A 313 11.90 3.14 6.71
CA VAL A 313 12.69 1.94 7.00
C VAL A 313 12.41 0.82 5.99
N PHE A 314 11.12 0.44 5.77
CA PHE A 314 10.76 -0.67 4.89
C PHE A 314 9.32 -0.55 4.34
N ALA A 315 8.91 -1.52 3.54
CA ALA A 315 7.58 -1.69 2.94
C ALA A 315 7.11 -0.48 2.10
N ASP A 316 5.97 0.12 2.43
CA ASP A 316 5.39 1.28 1.75
C ASP A 316 6.00 2.63 2.19
N GLN A 317 6.81 2.60 3.25
CA GLN A 317 7.34 3.83 3.88
C GLN A 317 8.20 4.69 2.93
N PRO A 318 9.11 4.12 2.10
CA PRO A 318 9.90 4.91 1.16
C PRO A 318 9.06 5.69 0.15
N ILE A 319 8.05 5.04 -0.45
CA ILE A 319 7.19 5.70 -1.44
C ILE A 319 6.31 6.77 -0.79
N ASN A 320 5.78 6.51 0.41
CA ASN A 320 4.99 7.48 1.18
C ASN A 320 5.84 8.71 1.55
N SER A 321 7.09 8.47 1.99
CA SER A 321 8.05 9.53 2.33
C SER A 321 8.34 10.44 1.13
N VAL A 322 8.75 9.85 0.01
CA VAL A 322 9.06 10.64 -1.20
C VAL A 322 7.84 11.39 -1.71
N THR A 323 6.66 10.79 -1.64
CA THR A 323 5.40 11.47 -2.00
C THR A 323 5.15 12.68 -1.11
N ALA A 324 5.38 12.56 0.21
CA ALA A 324 5.24 13.67 1.15
C ALA A 324 6.26 14.79 0.91
N VAL A 325 7.51 14.44 0.59
CA VAL A 325 8.57 15.41 0.25
C VAL A 325 8.23 16.14 -1.06
N ARG A 326 7.84 15.43 -2.11
CA ARG A 326 7.41 16.03 -3.39
C ARG A 326 6.18 16.94 -3.24
N ALA A 327 5.29 16.59 -2.32
CA ALA A 327 4.14 17.44 -1.97
C ALA A 327 4.53 18.69 -1.15
N GLY A 328 5.80 18.88 -0.80
CA GLY A 328 6.31 20.05 -0.07
C GLY A 328 5.87 20.14 1.39
N ARG A 329 5.51 19.00 2.02
CA ARG A 329 5.06 18.94 3.43
C ARG A 329 5.97 18.11 4.33
N ALA A 330 7.10 17.61 3.80
CA ALA A 330 8.00 16.75 4.54
C ALA A 330 9.47 16.99 4.19
N VAL A 331 10.34 16.68 5.15
CA VAL A 331 11.78 16.50 4.95
C VAL A 331 12.11 15.05 5.26
N GLN A 332 12.92 14.39 4.42
CA GLN A 332 13.32 13.01 4.61
C GLN A 332 14.71 12.91 5.25
N VAL A 333 14.83 12.05 6.25
CA VAL A 333 16.08 11.62 6.88
C VAL A 333 16.31 10.16 6.57
N GLN A 334 17.52 9.80 6.18
CA GLN A 334 17.92 8.41 5.96
C GLN A 334 17.98 7.67 7.30
N PHE A 335 17.28 6.53 7.40
CA PHE A 335 17.42 5.67 8.57
C PHE A 335 18.84 5.12 8.67
N SER A 336 19.56 5.46 9.72
CA SER A 336 20.90 4.96 10.00
C SER A 336 21.26 5.14 11.48
N PRO A 337 22.26 4.41 12.00
CA PRO A 337 22.77 4.64 13.37
C PRO A 337 23.27 6.07 13.61
N ASP A 338 23.70 6.79 12.58
CA ASP A 338 24.30 8.13 12.64
C ASP A 338 23.30 9.23 12.20
N MET A 339 21.98 8.96 12.22
CA MET A 339 20.93 9.86 11.70
C MET A 339 20.71 11.13 12.55
N ALA A 340 21.25 11.22 13.75
CA ALA A 340 20.93 12.29 14.69
C ALA A 340 21.23 13.71 14.14
N GLY A 341 22.39 13.89 13.51
CA GLY A 341 22.73 15.17 12.87
C GLY A 341 21.80 15.56 11.73
N SER A 342 21.51 14.62 10.83
CA SER A 342 20.55 14.83 9.73
C SER A 342 19.13 15.11 10.26
N LEU A 343 18.75 14.53 11.41
CA LEU A 343 17.47 14.82 12.06
C LEU A 343 17.45 16.23 12.63
N GLU A 344 18.53 16.69 13.26
CA GLU A 344 18.67 18.07 13.76
C GLU A 344 18.48 19.08 12.62
N ASP A 345 19.16 18.87 11.49
CA ASP A 345 19.04 19.72 10.29
C ASP A 345 17.62 19.72 9.72
N ALA A 346 16.99 18.54 9.62
CA ALA A 346 15.63 18.40 9.12
C ALA A 346 14.60 19.07 10.04
N LEU A 347 14.79 19.02 11.36
CA LEU A 347 13.95 19.71 12.33
C LEU A 347 14.11 21.22 12.23
N ASN A 348 15.34 21.72 12.12
CA ASN A 348 15.59 23.13 11.89
C ASN A 348 14.90 23.63 10.62
N GLU A 349 15.02 22.89 9.51
CA GLU A 349 14.38 23.25 8.24
C GLU A 349 12.85 23.30 8.39
N ILE A 350 12.23 22.26 8.94
CA ILE A 350 10.77 22.16 8.96
C ILE A 350 10.13 23.13 9.95
N LEU A 351 10.82 23.49 11.03
CA LEU A 351 10.31 24.41 12.04
C LEU A 351 10.51 25.89 11.66
N THR A 352 11.57 26.22 10.93
CA THR A 352 11.89 27.61 10.53
C THR A 352 11.27 27.99 9.20
N ASN A 353 11.21 27.05 8.24
CA ASN A 353 10.65 27.28 6.91
C ASN A 353 9.13 27.07 6.91
N LYS A 354 8.37 28.16 7.01
CA LYS A 354 6.89 28.14 7.06
C LYS A 354 6.21 27.51 5.84
N THR A 355 6.91 27.30 4.72
CA THR A 355 6.32 26.71 3.51
C THR A 355 5.80 25.32 3.77
N TYR A 356 6.48 24.50 4.56
CA TYR A 356 6.04 23.15 4.94
C TYR A 356 4.71 23.18 5.69
N TYR A 357 4.58 24.08 6.66
CA TYR A 357 3.34 24.26 7.42
C TYR A 357 2.19 24.71 6.52
N VAL A 358 2.41 25.73 5.71
CA VAL A 358 1.39 26.25 4.77
C VAL A 358 0.92 25.16 3.82
N GLN A 359 1.85 24.39 3.27
CA GLN A 359 1.54 23.30 2.35
C GLN A 359 0.82 22.15 3.06
N ALA A 360 1.23 21.78 4.27
CA ALA A 360 0.53 20.75 5.06
C ALA A 360 -0.92 21.18 5.36
N LYS A 361 -1.17 22.43 5.75
CA LYS A 361 -2.53 22.96 5.98
C LYS A 361 -3.35 23.03 4.71
N LYS A 362 -2.75 23.38 3.56
CA LYS A 362 -3.42 23.36 2.26
C LYS A 362 -3.88 21.94 1.90
N LEU A 363 -3.00 20.94 2.03
CA LEU A 363 -3.33 19.54 1.77
C LEU A 363 -4.38 18.99 2.73
N SER A 364 -4.32 19.38 4.01
CA SER A 364 -5.33 19.05 5.01
C SER A 364 -6.71 19.56 4.61
N LYS A 365 -6.81 20.82 4.17
CA LYS A 365 -8.07 21.39 3.68
C LYS A 365 -8.63 20.57 2.52
N LEU A 366 -7.80 20.23 1.53
CA LEU A 366 -8.22 19.42 0.37
C LEU A 366 -8.57 17.98 0.77
N PHE A 367 -7.88 17.42 1.74
CA PHE A 367 -8.15 16.08 2.24
C PHE A 367 -9.49 15.99 2.97
N ASN A 368 -9.84 17.01 3.74
CA ASN A 368 -11.08 17.05 4.53
C ASN A 368 -12.30 17.54 3.69
N ASP A 369 -12.08 18.13 2.52
CA ASP A 369 -13.13 18.59 1.61
C ASP A 369 -13.65 17.41 0.77
N ARG A 370 -14.65 16.71 1.30
CA ARG A 370 -15.21 15.49 0.72
C ARG A 370 -16.74 15.54 0.69
N PRO A 371 -17.35 15.08 -0.42
CA PRO A 371 -18.81 15.01 -0.49
C PRO A 371 -19.41 13.94 0.43
N VAL A 372 -18.65 12.87 0.74
CA VAL A 372 -19.08 11.76 1.58
C VAL A 372 -17.92 11.26 2.45
N GLU A 373 -18.22 10.99 3.71
CA GLU A 373 -17.28 10.40 4.66
C GLU A 373 -16.85 8.99 4.25
N PRO A 374 -15.57 8.61 4.40
CA PRO A 374 -15.07 7.28 4.02
C PRO A 374 -15.84 6.12 4.66
N LYS A 375 -16.24 6.24 5.93
CA LYS A 375 -17.03 5.20 6.63
C LYS A 375 -18.41 4.99 6.00
N LYS A 376 -19.07 6.06 5.54
CA LYS A 376 -20.35 5.97 4.84
C LYS A 376 -20.19 5.28 3.48
N LEU A 377 -19.09 5.56 2.76
CA LEU A 377 -18.77 4.85 1.51
C LEU A 377 -18.57 3.35 1.75
N ILE A 378 -17.80 2.98 2.78
CA ILE A 378 -17.58 1.57 3.14
C ILE A 378 -18.92 0.87 3.37
N LEU A 379 -19.78 1.43 4.21
CA LEU A 379 -21.09 0.84 4.52
C LEU A 379 -21.98 0.74 3.29
N HIS A 380 -21.98 1.78 2.44
CA HIS A 380 -22.75 1.79 1.18
C HIS A 380 -22.31 0.64 0.26
N TYR A 381 -21.02 0.49 0.00
CA TYR A 381 -20.53 -0.50 -0.94
C TYR A 381 -20.57 -1.93 -0.41
N ILE A 382 -20.45 -2.13 0.91
CA ILE A 382 -20.73 -3.44 1.53
C ILE A 382 -22.19 -3.83 1.32
N LYS A 383 -23.12 -2.91 1.62
CA LYS A 383 -24.56 -3.14 1.41
C LYS A 383 -24.88 -3.41 -0.05
N LEU A 384 -24.32 -2.61 -0.97
CA LEU A 384 -24.51 -2.78 -2.40
C LEU A 384 -24.01 -4.16 -2.88
N ALA A 385 -22.83 -4.60 -2.42
CA ALA A 385 -22.28 -5.91 -2.77
C ALA A 385 -23.18 -7.06 -2.30
N ILE A 386 -23.76 -6.95 -1.10
CA ILE A 386 -24.68 -7.96 -0.55
C ILE A 386 -26.01 -7.95 -1.34
N GLU A 387 -26.64 -6.80 -1.48
CA GLU A 387 -27.98 -6.68 -2.12
C GLU A 387 -27.95 -7.06 -3.61
N SER A 388 -26.84 -6.75 -4.30
CA SER A 388 -26.66 -7.10 -5.73
C SER A 388 -26.00 -8.45 -5.96
N GLN A 389 -25.78 -9.24 -4.90
CA GLN A 389 -25.13 -10.56 -4.98
C GLN A 389 -23.78 -10.54 -5.71
N GLY A 390 -22.92 -9.56 -5.39
CA GLY A 390 -21.56 -9.49 -5.92
C GLY A 390 -21.22 -8.26 -6.74
N ALA A 391 -22.12 -7.28 -6.83
CA ALA A 391 -21.90 -6.00 -7.52
C ALA A 391 -21.34 -6.14 -8.95
N THR A 392 -21.81 -7.15 -9.69
CA THR A 392 -21.31 -7.49 -11.03
C THR A 392 -21.45 -6.33 -12.03
N HIS A 393 -22.45 -5.45 -11.85
CA HIS A 393 -22.66 -4.27 -12.67
C HIS A 393 -21.58 -3.19 -12.52
N LEU A 394 -20.73 -3.27 -11.47
CA LEU A 394 -19.59 -2.38 -11.29
C LEU A 394 -18.31 -2.91 -11.93
N ARG A 395 -18.34 -4.17 -12.38
CA ARG A 395 -17.15 -4.81 -12.95
C ARG A 395 -17.07 -4.48 -14.43
N LEU A 396 -15.85 -4.14 -14.88
CA LEU A 396 -15.57 -4.09 -16.31
C LEU A 396 -15.65 -5.52 -16.84
N SER A 397 -16.03 -5.66 -18.11
CA SER A 397 -16.30 -6.97 -18.70
C SER A 397 -15.21 -8.00 -18.42
N SER A 398 -15.59 -9.07 -17.74
CA SER A 398 -14.74 -10.25 -17.49
C SER A 398 -14.74 -11.24 -18.65
N ASP A 399 -15.40 -10.92 -19.77
CA ASP A 399 -15.64 -11.84 -20.89
C ASP A 399 -14.45 -11.91 -21.85
N LEU A 400 -13.44 -11.07 -21.65
CA LEU A 400 -12.22 -11.08 -22.45
C LEU A 400 -11.16 -12.00 -21.83
N ALA A 401 -10.54 -12.82 -22.67
CA ALA A 401 -9.39 -13.62 -22.27
C ALA A 401 -8.18 -12.70 -21.96
N TRP A 402 -7.27 -13.17 -21.10
CA TRP A 402 -6.11 -12.37 -20.68
C TRP A 402 -5.29 -11.79 -21.85
N TYR A 403 -5.14 -12.52 -22.97
CA TYR A 403 -4.41 -12.05 -24.16
C TYR A 403 -5.16 -10.93 -24.90
N GLN A 404 -6.50 -10.91 -24.81
CA GLN A 404 -7.34 -9.84 -25.35
C GLN A 404 -7.26 -8.58 -24.50
N LEU A 405 -7.25 -8.74 -23.16
CA LEU A 405 -7.03 -7.63 -22.23
C LEU A 405 -5.67 -6.94 -22.45
N TRP A 406 -4.65 -7.71 -22.90
CA TRP A 406 -3.35 -7.18 -23.25
C TRP A 406 -3.22 -6.80 -24.73
N MET A 407 -4.31 -6.89 -25.51
CA MET A 407 -4.33 -6.63 -26.96
C MET A 407 -3.25 -7.41 -27.73
N LEU A 408 -2.83 -8.58 -27.22
CA LEU A 408 -1.78 -9.38 -27.86
C LEU A 408 -2.25 -9.95 -29.20
N ASP A 409 -3.50 -10.32 -29.34
CA ASP A 409 -4.16 -10.72 -30.59
C ASP A 409 -4.06 -9.62 -31.65
N GLN A 410 -4.31 -8.35 -31.27
CA GLN A 410 -4.18 -7.21 -32.16
C GLN A 410 -2.72 -6.94 -32.52
N ILE A 411 -1.80 -6.99 -31.54
CA ILE A 411 -0.35 -6.81 -31.79
C ILE A 411 0.13 -7.86 -32.81
N VAL A 412 -0.23 -9.15 -32.60
CA VAL A 412 0.14 -10.25 -33.52
C VAL A 412 -0.46 -9.99 -34.89
N PHE A 413 -1.72 -9.59 -34.99
CA PHE A 413 -2.36 -9.26 -36.24
C PHE A 413 -1.62 -8.13 -37.01
N PHE A 414 -1.27 -7.05 -36.32
CA PHE A 414 -0.52 -5.96 -36.96
C PHE A 414 0.89 -6.38 -37.41
N LEU A 415 1.59 -7.20 -36.60
CA LEU A 415 2.91 -7.72 -36.98
C LEU A 415 2.84 -8.62 -38.22
N ILE A 416 1.85 -9.52 -38.27
CA ILE A 416 1.63 -10.39 -39.45
C ILE A 416 1.27 -9.54 -40.67
N SER A 417 0.38 -8.56 -40.50
CA SER A 417 -0.02 -7.66 -41.59
C SER A 417 1.17 -6.85 -42.12
N LEU A 418 2.00 -6.32 -41.24
CA LEU A 418 3.21 -5.59 -41.60
C LEU A 418 4.21 -6.51 -42.36
N TYR A 419 4.42 -7.72 -41.86
CA TYR A 419 5.26 -8.71 -42.53
C TYR A 419 4.73 -9.05 -43.94
N ALA A 420 3.44 -9.30 -44.07
CA ALA A 420 2.81 -9.61 -45.35
C ALA A 420 2.96 -8.42 -46.32
N MET A 421 2.74 -7.19 -45.88
CA MET A 421 2.93 -5.98 -46.64
C MET A 421 4.40 -5.83 -47.13
N CYS A 422 5.35 -5.98 -46.21
CA CYS A 422 6.78 -5.90 -46.56
C CYS A 422 7.17 -6.99 -47.58
N HIS A 423 6.64 -8.19 -47.43
CA HIS A 423 6.88 -9.32 -48.36
C HIS A 423 6.29 -9.01 -49.74
N LEU A 424 5.08 -8.46 -49.81
CA LEU A 424 4.45 -8.07 -51.08
C LEU A 424 5.26 -6.94 -51.79
N LEU A 425 5.70 -5.92 -51.05
CA LEU A 425 6.53 -4.87 -51.54
C LEU A 425 7.87 -5.39 -52.06
N TYR A 426 8.50 -6.31 -51.34
CA TYR A 426 9.73 -6.98 -51.78
C TYR A 426 9.51 -7.74 -53.10
N LYS A 427 8.44 -8.52 -53.17
CA LYS A 427 8.09 -9.25 -54.44
C LYS A 427 7.83 -8.29 -55.59
N ALA A 428 7.06 -7.23 -55.35
CA ALA A 428 6.79 -6.21 -56.37
C ALA A 428 8.09 -5.58 -56.89
N LYS A 429 8.98 -5.16 -55.98
CA LYS A 429 10.29 -4.58 -56.31
C LYS A 429 11.16 -5.58 -57.09
N TYR A 430 11.17 -6.87 -56.72
CA TYR A 430 11.89 -7.92 -57.41
C TYR A 430 11.34 -8.14 -58.84
N LEU A 431 10.03 -8.15 -59.01
CA LEU A 431 9.41 -8.29 -60.34
C LEU A 431 9.71 -7.12 -61.28
N ILE A 432 9.69 -5.89 -60.73
CA ILE A 432 10.05 -4.69 -61.48
C ILE A 432 11.55 -4.76 -61.89
N TYR A 433 12.41 -5.13 -60.97
CA TYR A 433 13.83 -5.30 -61.24
C TYR A 433 14.08 -6.34 -62.32
N ARG A 434 13.44 -7.51 -62.25
CA ARG A 434 13.50 -8.59 -63.23
C ARG A 434 12.98 -8.17 -64.62
N LYS A 435 11.89 -7.39 -64.65
CA LYS A 435 11.36 -6.80 -65.89
C LYS A 435 12.34 -5.82 -66.56
N ASN A 436 12.93 -4.94 -65.78
CA ASN A 436 13.91 -3.97 -66.24
C ASN A 436 15.21 -4.64 -66.75
N MET A 437 15.68 -5.68 -66.08
CA MET A 437 16.81 -6.50 -66.56
C MET A 437 16.53 -7.20 -67.88
N LYS A 438 15.35 -7.81 -68.05
CA LYS A 438 14.92 -8.46 -69.29
C LYS A 438 14.84 -7.44 -70.46
N GLN A 439 14.38 -6.23 -70.17
CA GLN A 439 14.30 -5.15 -71.16
C GLN A 439 15.69 -4.64 -71.58
N LYS A 440 16.63 -4.57 -70.65
CA LYS A 440 18.04 -4.21 -70.91
C LYS A 440 18.77 -5.23 -71.78
N ILE A 441 18.52 -6.53 -71.56
CA ILE A 441 19.09 -7.61 -72.37
C ILE A 441 18.48 -7.68 -73.77
N LYS A 442 17.24 -7.23 -73.97
CA LYS A 442 16.57 -7.20 -75.29
C LYS A 442 17.01 -6.00 -76.15
N ASN A 443 17.58 -4.98 -75.54
CA ASN A 443 18.04 -3.74 -76.20
C ASN A 443 19.56 -3.75 -76.41
N GLN A 444 20.27 -4.81 -76.09
CA GLN A 444 21.66 -5.13 -76.52
C GLN A 444 21.64 -6.19 -77.62
#